data_3887cfcc211436f0d45509f10929a6e9
#
_entry.id   3887cfcc211436f0d45509f10929a6e9
#
_cell.length_a   1.000
_cell.length_b   1.000
_cell.length_c   1.000
_cell.angle_alpha   90.00
_cell.angle_beta   90.00
_cell.angle_gamma   90.00
#
_symmetry.space_group_name_H-M   'P 1'
#
loop_
_entity.id
_entity.type
_entity.pdbx_description
1 polymer ?
#
loop_
_entity_poly.entity_id
_entity_poly.type
_entity_poly.pdbx_seq_one_letter_code
_entity_poly.pdbx_strand_id
1 'polypeptide(L)'
;MKEFFFISGLPRSGSTLLSAILRQNPEFYADISSPVQGLVTSTINVITGSESNHLIDEDRRKHILKSIFNAFYEAVTPNTVFDTSRGWTAKTSLLKDLYPQTKIICCVRDL
;
A
#
# COMPACT_ATOMS: atom_id res chain seq x y z
N MET A 1 -2.40 12.66 -11.11
CA MET A 1 -1.65 12.05 -10.00
C MET A 1 -2.50 11.00 -9.31
N LYS A 2 -1.93 9.85 -9.02
CA LYS A 2 -2.70 8.78 -8.37
C LYS A 2 -2.80 9.01 -6.87
N GLU A 3 -3.97 8.67 -6.33
CA GLU A 3 -4.20 8.65 -4.89
C GLU A 3 -4.24 7.19 -4.44
N PHE A 4 -3.51 6.88 -3.39
CA PHE A 4 -3.42 5.53 -2.86
C PHE A 4 -4.16 5.43 -1.53
N PHE A 5 -5.03 4.44 -1.44
CA PHE A 5 -5.69 4.04 -0.21
C PHE A 5 -5.37 2.57 0.04
N PHE A 6 -5.53 2.14 1.28
CA PHE A 6 -5.04 0.82 1.66
C PHE A 6 -6.14 0.03 2.36
N ILE A 7 -6.24 -1.23 1.99
CA ILE A 7 -7.18 -2.17 2.60
C ILE A 7 -6.36 -3.25 3.29
N SER A 8 -6.59 -3.45 4.57
CA SER A 8 -5.95 -4.51 5.33
C SER A 8 -7.01 -5.41 5.92
N GLY A 9 -6.82 -6.71 5.83
CA GLY A 9 -7.78 -7.65 6.39
C GLY A 9 -7.21 -9.04 6.44
N LEU A 10 -7.61 -9.77 7.46
CA LEU A 10 -7.27 -11.18 7.59
C LEU A 10 -8.10 -11.99 6.57
N PRO A 11 -7.66 -13.21 6.23
CA PRO A 11 -8.46 -14.08 5.37
C PRO A 11 -9.88 -14.22 5.92
N ARG A 12 -10.87 -14.19 5.03
CA ARG A 12 -12.29 -14.29 5.37
C ARG A 12 -12.82 -13.12 6.21
N SER A 13 -12.19 -11.97 6.15
CA SER A 13 -12.63 -10.78 6.89
C SER A 13 -13.56 -9.88 6.07
N GLY A 14 -13.80 -10.22 4.79
CA GLY A 14 -14.62 -9.40 3.91
C GLY A 14 -13.83 -8.51 2.97
N SER A 15 -12.49 -8.53 3.03
CA SER A 15 -11.67 -7.69 2.16
C SER A 15 -11.83 -8.03 0.69
N THR A 16 -12.03 -9.31 0.36
CA THR A 16 -12.27 -9.74 -1.01
C THR A 16 -13.57 -9.16 -1.55
N LEU A 17 -14.63 -9.22 -0.76
CA LEU A 17 -15.94 -8.65 -1.15
C LEU A 17 -15.83 -7.14 -1.29
N LEU A 18 -15.17 -6.47 -0.37
CA LEU A 18 -14.97 -5.02 -0.43
C LEU A 18 -14.23 -4.63 -1.72
N SER A 19 -13.17 -5.34 -2.06
CA SER A 19 -12.42 -5.08 -3.29
C SER A 19 -13.29 -5.26 -4.52
N ALA A 20 -14.13 -6.30 -4.54
CA ALA A 20 -15.06 -6.55 -5.66
C ALA A 20 -16.07 -5.41 -5.80
N ILE A 21 -16.58 -4.91 -4.69
CA ILE A 21 -17.52 -3.78 -4.70
C ILE A 21 -16.85 -2.52 -5.23
N LEU A 22 -15.65 -2.21 -4.76
CA LEU A 22 -14.92 -1.03 -5.18
C LEU A 22 -14.61 -1.07 -6.68
N ARG A 23 -14.28 -2.25 -7.22
CA ARG A 23 -13.98 -2.39 -8.65
C ARG A 23 -15.18 -2.11 -9.56
N GLN A 24 -16.38 -2.12 -9.03
CA GLN A 24 -17.56 -1.79 -9.84
C GLN A 24 -17.59 -0.31 -10.23
N ASN A 25 -16.85 0.54 -9.51
CA ASN A 25 -16.73 1.94 -9.87
C ASN A 25 -15.55 2.10 -10.83
N PRO A 26 -15.80 2.59 -12.08
CA PRO A 26 -14.73 2.73 -13.07
C PRO A 26 -13.64 3.72 -12.70
N GLU A 27 -13.89 4.59 -11.71
CA GLU A 27 -12.89 5.54 -11.23
C GLU A 27 -11.93 4.93 -10.21
N PHE A 28 -12.20 3.70 -9.76
CA PHE A 28 -11.40 3.03 -8.75
C PHE A 28 -10.69 1.81 -9.32
N TYR A 29 -9.49 1.58 -8.84
CA TYR A 29 -8.81 0.32 -9.03
C TYR A 29 -8.68 -0.37 -7.68
N ALA A 30 -9.09 -1.62 -7.60
CA ALA A 30 -8.96 -2.43 -6.38
C ALA A 30 -8.77 -3.88 -6.77
N ASP A 31 -7.79 -4.54 -6.15
CA ASP A 31 -7.53 -5.94 -6.39
C ASP A 31 -7.63 -6.70 -5.07
N ILE A 32 -7.70 -8.03 -5.16
CA ILE A 32 -7.86 -8.89 -3.98
C ILE A 32 -6.62 -8.83 -3.10
N SER A 33 -5.44 -8.78 -3.72
CA SER A 33 -4.18 -8.68 -3.02
C SER A 33 -3.13 -8.10 -3.95
N SER A 34 -2.02 -7.63 -3.38
CA SER A 34 -0.91 -7.14 -4.19
C SER A 34 0.42 -7.53 -3.56
N PRO A 35 1.50 -7.60 -4.35
CA PRO A 35 2.83 -7.86 -3.81
C PRO A 35 3.51 -6.61 -3.26
N VAL A 36 2.88 -5.44 -3.33
CA VAL A 36 3.54 -4.17 -3.01
C VAL A 36 4.00 -4.12 -1.55
N GLN A 37 3.19 -4.63 -0.62
CA GLN A 37 3.57 -4.63 0.79
C GLN A 37 4.88 -5.41 1.02
N GLY A 38 5.04 -6.54 0.35
CA GLY A 38 6.28 -7.32 0.43
C GLY A 38 7.46 -6.59 -0.17
N LEU A 39 7.25 -5.94 -1.33
CA LEU A 39 8.30 -5.14 -1.97
C LEU A 39 8.73 -3.98 -1.07
N VAL A 40 7.79 -3.30 -0.44
CA VAL A 40 8.06 -2.20 0.48
C VAL A 40 8.84 -2.70 1.69
N THR A 41 8.41 -3.80 2.29
CA THR A 41 9.06 -4.37 3.47
C THR A 41 10.50 -4.77 3.16
N SER A 42 10.72 -5.45 2.03
CA SER A 42 12.06 -5.87 1.63
C SER A 42 12.96 -4.65 1.37
N THR A 43 12.41 -3.62 0.74
CA THR A 43 13.15 -2.39 0.46
C THR A 43 13.54 -1.69 1.76
N ILE A 44 12.63 -1.62 2.73
CA ILE A 44 12.92 -1.02 4.04
C ILE A 44 14.09 -1.76 4.70
N ASN A 45 14.08 -3.09 4.66
CA ASN A 45 15.15 -3.88 5.25
C ASN A 45 16.51 -3.58 4.62
N VAL A 46 16.55 -3.37 3.31
CA VAL A 46 17.78 -2.97 2.62
C VAL A 46 18.20 -1.56 3.03
N ILE A 47 17.26 -0.62 3.03
CA ILE A 47 17.55 0.78 3.34
C ILE A 47 18.11 0.94 4.76
N THR A 48 17.56 0.18 5.72
CA THR A 48 17.97 0.27 7.12
C THR A 48 19.21 -0.56 7.43
N GLY A 49 19.74 -1.29 6.46
CA GLY A 49 20.98 -2.05 6.64
C GLY A 49 22.16 -1.15 6.89
N SER A 50 23.13 -1.66 7.65
CA SER A 50 24.27 -0.86 8.11
C SER A 50 25.10 -0.25 6.98
N GLU A 51 25.16 -0.89 5.83
CA GLU A 51 25.93 -0.39 4.70
C GLU A 51 25.21 0.72 3.93
N SER A 52 23.88 0.72 3.94
CA SER A 52 23.07 1.64 3.13
C SER A 52 22.53 2.82 3.94
N ASN A 53 22.41 2.66 5.25
CA ASN A 53 21.71 3.60 6.11
C ASN A 53 22.24 5.03 6.01
N HIS A 54 23.54 5.22 5.92
CA HIS A 54 24.15 6.55 5.86
C HIS A 54 24.14 7.17 4.46
N LEU A 55 23.78 6.39 3.44
CA LEU A 55 23.70 6.87 2.06
C LEU A 55 22.29 7.33 1.69
N ILE A 56 21.29 6.99 2.49
CA ILE A 56 19.89 7.24 2.18
C ILE A 56 19.28 8.08 3.29
N ASP A 57 19.05 9.37 2.99
CA ASP A 57 18.38 10.26 3.92
C ASP A 57 16.87 10.04 3.90
N GLU A 58 16.15 10.78 4.75
CA GLU A 58 14.72 10.62 4.92
C GLU A 58 13.95 10.92 3.62
N ASP A 59 14.32 11.98 2.91
CA ASP A 59 13.64 12.35 1.67
C ASP A 59 13.88 11.30 0.59
N ARG A 60 15.08 10.80 0.48
CA ARG A 60 15.41 9.76 -0.49
C ARG A 60 14.69 8.47 -0.16
N ARG A 61 14.60 8.11 1.13
CA ARG A 61 13.87 6.94 1.58
C ARG A 61 12.40 7.00 1.16
N LYS A 62 11.75 8.13 1.42
CA LYS A 62 10.35 8.32 1.05
C LYS A 62 10.16 8.24 -0.46
N HIS A 63 11.05 8.85 -1.21
CA HIS A 63 10.96 8.84 -2.67
C HIS A 63 11.08 7.42 -3.22
N ILE A 64 12.04 6.64 -2.71
CA ILE A 64 12.22 5.25 -3.13
C ILE A 64 10.96 4.44 -2.84
N LEU A 65 10.43 4.55 -1.63
CA LEU A 65 9.26 3.77 -1.25
C LEU A 65 8.02 4.16 -2.05
N LYS A 66 7.80 5.46 -2.29
CA LYS A 66 6.70 5.91 -3.14
C LYS A 66 6.86 5.44 -4.58
N SER A 67 8.09 5.35 -5.06
CA SER A 67 8.36 4.88 -6.42
C SER A 67 7.90 3.45 -6.64
N ILE A 68 7.92 2.62 -5.61
CA ILE A 68 7.42 1.25 -5.71
C ILE A 68 5.93 1.26 -6.06
N PHE A 69 5.13 2.07 -5.37
CA PHE A 69 3.70 2.20 -5.66
C PHE A 69 3.47 2.77 -7.05
N ASN A 70 4.17 3.84 -7.39
CA ASN A 70 4.01 4.49 -8.68
C ASN A 70 4.38 3.56 -9.83
N ALA A 71 5.46 2.82 -9.69
CA ALA A 71 5.90 1.89 -10.74
C ALA A 71 4.94 0.72 -10.89
N PHE A 72 4.49 0.15 -9.76
CA PHE A 72 3.61 -1.01 -9.82
C PHE A 72 2.25 -0.67 -10.45
N TYR A 73 1.73 0.51 -10.16
CA TYR A 73 0.42 0.93 -10.64
C TYR A 73 0.48 1.88 -11.85
N GLU A 74 1.65 1.99 -12.49
CA GLU A 74 1.83 2.93 -13.60
C GLU A 74 0.85 2.69 -14.74
N ALA A 75 0.61 1.43 -15.09
CA ALA A 75 -0.26 1.07 -16.21
C ALA A 75 -1.75 1.08 -15.87
N VAL A 76 -2.08 1.29 -14.60
CA VAL A 76 -3.47 1.30 -14.16
C VAL A 76 -4.11 2.64 -14.49
N THR A 77 -5.25 2.60 -15.20
CA THR A 77 -5.91 3.81 -15.70
C THR A 77 -6.57 4.66 -14.60
N PRO A 78 -7.33 4.08 -13.64
CA PRO A 78 -7.95 4.89 -12.61
C PRO A 78 -6.92 5.61 -11.75
N ASN A 79 -7.26 6.82 -11.29
CA ASN A 79 -6.39 7.61 -10.43
C ASN A 79 -6.53 7.27 -8.95
N THR A 80 -7.61 6.62 -8.57
CA THR A 80 -7.83 6.18 -7.19
C THR A 80 -7.55 4.69 -7.10
N VAL A 81 -6.54 4.34 -6.33
CA VAL A 81 -6.05 2.97 -6.21
C VAL A 81 -6.16 2.50 -4.77
N PHE A 82 -6.80 1.35 -4.58
CA PHE A 82 -6.88 0.66 -3.29
C PHE A 82 -5.95 -0.53 -3.33
N ASP A 83 -4.89 -0.47 -2.55
CA ASP A 83 -3.94 -1.58 -2.45
C ASP A 83 -4.32 -2.46 -1.26
N THR A 84 -4.52 -3.74 -1.53
CA THR A 84 -4.99 -4.69 -0.51
C THR A 84 -3.86 -5.60 -0.09
N SER A 85 -3.59 -5.63 1.20
CA SER A 85 -2.65 -6.57 1.80
C SER A 85 -2.96 -6.67 3.29
N ARG A 86 -2.98 -7.89 3.82
CA ARG A 86 -3.21 -8.06 5.26
C ARG A 86 -2.07 -7.52 6.11
N GLY A 87 -0.90 -7.29 5.52
CA GLY A 87 0.25 -6.72 6.23
C GLY A 87 0.17 -5.22 6.48
N TRP A 88 -0.78 -4.52 5.88
CA TRP A 88 -0.85 -3.06 6.02
C TRP A 88 -1.20 -2.60 7.42
N THR A 89 -1.93 -3.40 8.19
CA THR A 89 -2.28 -3.04 9.58
C THR A 89 -1.03 -2.76 10.42
N ALA A 90 0.03 -3.51 10.19
CA ALA A 90 1.28 -3.33 10.93
C ALA A 90 2.13 -2.19 10.36
N LYS A 91 1.70 -1.55 9.28
CA LYS A 91 2.46 -0.51 8.58
C LYS A 91 1.73 0.82 8.50
N THR A 92 0.74 1.05 9.36
CA THR A 92 -0.08 2.27 9.30
C THR A 92 0.74 3.54 9.43
N SER A 93 1.72 3.57 10.35
CA SER A 93 2.58 4.74 10.52
C SER A 93 3.37 5.05 9.26
N LEU A 94 3.91 4.01 8.61
CA LEU A 94 4.65 4.17 7.37
C LEU A 94 3.76 4.73 6.26
N LEU A 95 2.55 4.17 6.11
CA LEU A 95 1.63 4.61 5.07
C LEU A 95 1.21 6.06 5.26
N LYS A 96 0.97 6.47 6.50
CA LYS A 96 0.63 7.86 6.82
C LYS A 96 1.81 8.79 6.58
N ASP A 97 3.02 8.31 6.81
CA ASP A 97 4.23 9.09 6.55
C ASP A 97 4.43 9.32 5.06
N LEU A 98 4.19 8.29 4.24
CA LEU A 98 4.32 8.39 2.78
C LEU A 98 3.16 9.15 2.14
N TYR A 99 1.95 8.93 2.64
CA TYR A 99 0.72 9.49 2.08
C TYR A 99 -0.14 10.06 3.21
N PRO A 100 0.14 11.29 3.67
CA PRO A 100 -0.58 11.86 4.82
C PRO A 100 -2.09 11.97 4.66
N GLN A 101 -2.58 12.02 3.42
CA GLN A 101 -4.00 12.16 3.13
C GLN A 101 -4.71 10.82 2.95
N THR A 102 -3.98 9.71 3.06
CA THR A 102 -4.57 8.40 2.80
C THR A 102 -5.56 7.96 3.87
N LYS A 103 -6.43 7.04 3.48
CA LYS A 103 -7.31 6.31 4.39
C LYS A 103 -6.89 4.85 4.40
N ILE A 104 -6.94 4.24 5.56
CA ILE A 104 -6.61 2.83 5.72
C ILE A 104 -7.85 2.13 6.26
N ILE A 105 -8.34 1.16 5.48
CA ILE A 105 -9.54 0.41 5.82
C ILE A 105 -9.11 -0.94 6.37
N CYS A 106 -9.45 -1.21 7.63
CA CYS A 106 -9.14 -2.49 8.25
C CYS A 106 -10.41 -3.33 8.29
N CYS A 107 -10.40 -4.44 7.57
CA CYS A 107 -11.52 -5.37 7.58
C CYS A 107 -11.33 -6.34 8.74
N VAL A 108 -12.29 -6.37 9.64
CA VAL A 108 -12.25 -7.27 10.79
C VAL A 108 -13.39 -8.26 10.68
N ARG A 109 -13.13 -9.47 11.14
CA ARG A 109 -14.15 -10.50 11.19
C ARG A 109 -14.91 -10.39 12.50
N ASP A 110 -16.21 -10.39 12.39
CA ASP A 110 -17.08 -10.45 13.58
C ASP A 110 -17.16 -11.90 14.07
N LEU A 111 -16.75 -12.12 15.29
CA LEU A 111 -16.73 -13.46 15.88
C LEU A 111 -17.94 -13.71 16.73
#